data_307bdfbe0597ef9e457a24920f255f03
#
_entry.id   307bdfbe0597ef9e457a24920f255f03
#
_cell.length_a   1.000
_cell.length_b   1.000
_cell.length_c   1.000
_cell.angle_alpha   90.00
_cell.angle_beta   90.00
_cell.angle_gamma   90.00
#
_symmetry.space_group_name_H-M   'P 1'
#
loop_
_entity.id
_entity.type
_entity.pdbx_description
1 polymer ?
#
loop_
_entity_poly.entity_id
_entity_poly.type
_entity_poly.pdbx_seq_one_letter_code
_entity_poly.pdbx_strand_id
1 'polypeptide(L)'
;LFKLDIVYTAIIVYSVGIVSLAFYPLIDKLVDKFGKKNVMRSALLSLVIGFAFTSTIGLYKIPTLLFVIIYILLNTYPSAVLGILPMALAGDNAEKDFKATGIAKNASYYAFKTFMMKIGVAITSLVFPSLLLLGKTPNNPFGIRMVALVSMAASIAAYWVMRKYEDIE
;
A
#
# COMPACT_ATOMS: atom_id res chain seq x y z
N LEU A 1 17.62 14.06 -1.72
CA LEU A 1 16.64 15.10 -1.96
C LEU A 1 16.47 15.98 -0.74
N PHE A 2 15.99 15.44 0.34
CA PHE A 2 16.02 16.10 1.63
C PHE A 2 17.34 15.68 2.31
N LYS A 3 18.17 16.62 2.73
CA LYS A 3 19.32 16.32 3.60
C LYS A 3 18.81 15.98 5.01
N LEU A 4 17.89 15.01 5.09
CA LEU A 4 17.38 14.51 6.34
C LEU A 4 18.39 13.51 6.88
N ASP A 5 18.78 13.70 8.11
CA ASP A 5 19.58 12.75 8.87
C ASP A 5 18.83 11.41 8.96
N ILE A 6 19.55 10.30 9.06
CA ILE A 6 18.97 8.94 9.20
C ILE A 6 17.90 8.90 10.30
N VAL A 7 18.13 9.64 11.38
CA VAL A 7 17.17 9.75 12.51
C VAL A 7 15.84 10.33 12.07
N TYR A 8 15.82 11.40 11.28
CA TYR A 8 14.56 11.98 10.77
C TYR A 8 13.83 11.06 9.80
N THR A 9 14.56 10.33 8.97
CA THR A 9 13.98 9.34 8.07
C THR A 9 13.31 8.20 8.86
N ALA A 10 13.98 7.70 9.90
CA ALA A 10 13.42 6.70 10.79
C ALA A 10 12.16 7.21 11.50
N ILE A 11 12.18 8.43 12.04
CA ILE A 11 11.00 9.06 12.68
C ILE A 11 9.80 9.11 11.71
N ILE A 12 10.01 9.49 10.46
CA ILE A 12 8.94 9.56 9.46
C ILE A 12 8.33 8.17 9.23
N VAL A 13 9.16 7.15 9.01
CA VAL A 13 8.70 5.77 8.76
C VAL A 13 7.93 5.23 9.97
N TYR A 14 8.47 5.38 11.18
CA TYR A 14 7.80 4.94 12.41
C TYR A 14 6.51 5.72 12.67
N SER A 15 6.47 7.02 12.36
CA SER A 15 5.25 7.84 12.51
C SER A 15 4.13 7.31 11.65
N VAL A 16 4.37 6.93 10.40
CA VAL A 16 3.34 6.32 9.54
C VAL A 16 2.83 5.02 10.16
N GLY A 17 3.72 4.17 10.69
CA GLY A 17 3.34 2.92 11.36
C GLY A 17 2.48 3.14 12.61
N ILE A 18 2.92 4.03 13.51
CA ILE A 18 2.19 4.32 14.76
C ILE A 18 0.84 4.97 14.47
N VAL A 19 0.80 5.96 13.58
CA VAL A 19 -0.45 6.64 13.21
C VAL A 19 -1.40 5.68 12.50
N SER A 20 -0.89 4.72 11.71
CA SER A 20 -1.73 3.71 11.05
C SER A 20 -2.47 2.82 12.06
N LEU A 21 -1.89 2.52 13.22
CA LEU A 21 -2.56 1.77 14.29
C LEU A 21 -3.80 2.52 14.83
N ALA A 22 -3.72 3.83 14.94
CA ALA A 22 -4.86 4.64 15.37
C ALA A 22 -6.02 4.63 14.35
N PHE A 23 -5.74 4.29 13.09
CA PHE A 23 -6.76 4.15 12.05
C PHE A 23 -7.51 2.81 12.08
N TYR A 24 -7.04 1.79 12.80
CA TYR A 24 -7.67 0.47 12.82
C TYR A 24 -9.15 0.51 13.24
N PRO A 25 -9.55 1.17 14.34
CA PRO A 25 -10.96 1.26 14.71
C PRO A 25 -11.81 2.04 13.69
N LEU A 26 -11.19 2.95 12.92
CA LEU A 26 -11.86 3.68 11.86
C LEU A 26 -12.09 2.78 10.65
N ILE A 27 -11.15 1.89 10.34
CA ILE A 27 -11.27 0.94 9.22
C ILE A 27 -12.44 0.00 9.45
N ASP A 28 -12.61 -0.52 10.67
CA ASP A 28 -13.74 -1.40 10.99
C ASP A 28 -15.07 -0.69 10.72
N LYS A 29 -15.24 0.55 11.20
CA LYS A 29 -16.42 1.36 10.92
C LYS A 29 -16.64 1.65 9.43
N LEU A 30 -15.56 1.86 8.67
CA LEU A 30 -15.63 2.07 7.23
C LEU A 30 -16.02 0.78 6.50
N VAL A 31 -15.52 -0.35 6.95
CA VAL A 31 -15.87 -1.68 6.43
C VAL A 31 -17.34 -1.99 6.68
N ASP A 32 -17.83 -1.75 7.89
CA ASP A 32 -19.25 -1.95 8.25
C ASP A 32 -20.18 -1.09 7.41
N LYS A 33 -19.75 0.13 7.07
CA LYS A 33 -20.58 1.08 6.30
C LYS A 33 -20.50 0.90 4.79
N PHE A 34 -19.33 0.60 4.25
CA PHE A 34 -19.06 0.63 2.81
C PHE A 34 -18.69 -0.73 2.21
N GLY A 35 -18.49 -1.75 3.05
CA GLY A 35 -18.00 -3.07 2.66
C GLY A 35 -16.47 -3.14 2.43
N LYS A 36 -15.90 -4.33 2.59
CA LYS A 36 -14.45 -4.58 2.49
C LYS A 36 -13.89 -4.20 1.12
N LYS A 37 -14.62 -4.51 0.05
CA LYS A 37 -14.23 -4.20 -1.34
C LYS A 37 -14.05 -2.70 -1.58
N ASN A 38 -15.02 -1.89 -1.17
CA ASN A 38 -14.98 -0.45 -1.42
C ASN A 38 -13.90 0.23 -0.58
N VAL A 39 -13.70 -0.21 0.66
CA VAL A 39 -12.60 0.28 1.52
C VAL A 39 -11.24 -0.09 0.93
N MET A 40 -11.05 -1.31 0.45
CA MET A 40 -9.82 -1.72 -0.23
C MET A 40 -9.58 -0.90 -1.50
N ARG A 41 -10.60 -0.69 -2.32
CA ARG A 41 -10.49 0.13 -3.54
C ARG A 41 -10.13 1.58 -3.24
N SER A 42 -10.73 2.18 -2.22
CA SER A 42 -10.41 3.56 -1.81
C SER A 42 -8.97 3.69 -1.32
N ALA A 43 -8.46 2.68 -0.61
CA ALA A 43 -7.07 2.64 -0.18
C ALA A 43 -6.10 2.53 -1.37
N LEU A 44 -6.41 1.68 -2.36
CA LEU A 44 -5.61 1.56 -3.57
C LEU A 44 -5.61 2.86 -4.40
N LEU A 45 -6.75 3.57 -4.49
CA LEU A 45 -6.81 4.89 -5.11
C LEU A 45 -5.98 5.93 -4.35
N SER A 46 -6.02 5.90 -3.01
CA SER A 46 -5.18 6.77 -2.19
C SER A 46 -3.69 6.53 -2.46
N LEU A 47 -3.27 5.25 -2.64
CA LEU A 47 -1.89 4.92 -3.04
C LEU A 47 -1.54 5.47 -4.42
N VAL A 48 -2.43 5.37 -5.40
CA VAL A 48 -2.21 5.96 -6.74
C VAL A 48 -1.93 7.46 -6.62
N ILE A 49 -2.75 8.19 -5.83
CA ILE A 49 -2.55 9.62 -5.58
C ILE A 49 -1.23 9.88 -4.84
N GLY A 50 -0.92 9.09 -3.81
CA GLY A 50 0.32 9.21 -3.04
C GLY A 50 1.57 8.98 -3.90
N PHE A 51 1.56 7.97 -4.78
CA PHE A 51 2.67 7.72 -5.70
C PHE A 51 2.74 8.75 -6.82
N ALA A 52 1.61 9.23 -7.34
CA ALA A 52 1.58 10.35 -8.27
C ALA A 52 2.22 11.60 -7.65
N PHE A 53 1.85 11.94 -6.41
CA PHE A 53 2.48 13.03 -5.67
C PHE A 53 3.99 12.81 -5.47
N THR A 54 4.40 11.59 -5.09
CA THR A 54 5.82 11.26 -4.92
C THR A 54 6.60 11.35 -6.23
N SER A 55 5.99 11.05 -7.38
CA SER A 55 6.64 11.16 -8.70
C SER A 55 7.00 12.59 -9.07
N THR A 56 6.34 13.60 -8.48
CA THR A 56 6.65 15.02 -8.71
C THR A 56 7.81 15.54 -7.87
N ILE A 57 8.45 14.68 -7.06
CA ILE A 57 9.55 15.08 -6.18
C ILE A 57 10.69 15.72 -6.96
N GLY A 58 11.13 16.91 -6.52
CA GLY A 58 12.19 17.68 -7.17
C GLY A 58 11.76 18.44 -8.44
N LEU A 59 10.47 18.41 -8.84
CA LEU A 59 9.95 19.30 -9.90
C LEU A 59 9.55 20.67 -9.33
N TYR A 60 9.05 20.69 -8.11
CA TYR A 60 8.59 21.90 -7.44
C TYR A 60 9.44 22.16 -6.19
N LYS A 61 9.68 23.43 -5.88
CA LYS A 61 10.34 23.87 -4.64
C LYS A 61 9.36 23.86 -3.46
N ILE A 62 8.87 22.67 -3.10
CA ILE A 62 7.99 22.51 -1.94
C ILE A 62 8.85 22.42 -0.68
N PRO A 63 8.53 23.15 0.41
CA PRO A 63 9.21 23.00 1.68
C PRO A 63 9.19 21.54 2.15
N THR A 64 10.33 21.04 2.60
CA THR A 64 10.50 19.63 3.02
C THR A 64 9.44 19.18 4.04
N LEU A 65 9.16 20.04 5.02
CA LEU A 65 8.19 19.75 6.07
C LEU A 65 6.77 19.54 5.49
N LEU A 66 6.35 20.42 4.59
CA LEU A 66 5.04 20.32 3.94
C LEU A 66 4.92 19.04 3.10
N PHE A 67 5.98 18.70 2.35
CA PHE A 67 6.03 17.47 1.58
C PHE A 67 5.88 16.23 2.48
N VAL A 68 6.60 16.19 3.59
CA VAL A 68 6.55 15.07 4.56
C VAL A 68 5.16 14.93 5.17
N ILE A 69 4.53 16.03 5.58
CA ILE A 69 3.17 16.01 6.14
C ILE A 69 2.18 15.43 5.12
N ILE A 70 2.19 15.92 3.90
CA ILE A 70 1.31 15.42 2.82
C ILE A 70 1.58 13.94 2.55
N TYR A 71 2.86 13.53 2.50
CA TYR A 71 3.25 12.13 2.30
C TYR A 71 2.69 11.23 3.41
N ILE A 72 2.83 11.62 4.68
CA ILE A 72 2.30 10.86 5.82
C ILE A 72 0.77 10.73 5.70
N LEU A 73 0.05 11.83 5.47
CA LEU A 73 -1.40 11.83 5.34
C LEU A 73 -1.91 10.92 4.21
N LEU A 74 -1.27 10.97 3.05
CA LEU A 74 -1.67 10.16 1.89
C LEU A 74 -1.34 8.67 2.06
N ASN A 75 -0.32 8.31 2.84
CA ASN A 75 0.13 6.92 2.97
C ASN A 75 -0.36 6.22 4.23
N THR A 76 -0.77 6.93 5.27
CA THR A 76 -1.21 6.34 6.54
C THR A 76 -2.48 5.50 6.36
N TYR A 77 -3.51 6.06 5.71
CA TYR A 77 -4.77 5.36 5.48
C TYR A 77 -4.60 4.06 4.67
N PRO A 78 -3.98 4.07 3.47
CA PRO A 78 -3.79 2.83 2.73
C PRO A 78 -2.88 1.83 3.44
N SER A 79 -1.87 2.29 4.20
CA SER A 79 -1.02 1.39 5.00
C SER A 79 -1.83 0.65 6.06
N ALA A 80 -2.73 1.33 6.75
CA ALA A 80 -3.61 0.72 7.74
C ALA A 80 -4.57 -0.29 7.09
N VAL A 81 -5.22 0.07 5.98
CA VAL A 81 -6.14 -0.83 5.24
C VAL A 81 -5.42 -2.06 4.73
N LEU A 82 -4.24 -1.89 4.09
CA LEU A 82 -3.44 -3.01 3.56
C LEU A 82 -2.81 -3.88 4.67
N GLY A 83 -2.71 -3.37 5.87
CA GLY A 83 -2.29 -4.15 7.04
C GLY A 83 -3.33 -5.18 7.48
N ILE A 84 -4.62 -4.86 7.34
CA ILE A 84 -5.73 -5.68 7.90
C ILE A 84 -6.52 -6.40 6.81
N LEU A 85 -7.03 -5.67 5.82
CA LEU A 85 -8.02 -6.20 4.87
C LEU A 85 -7.57 -7.39 4.04
N PRO A 86 -6.33 -7.52 3.56
CA PRO A 86 -5.92 -8.70 2.80
C PRO A 86 -6.05 -10.00 3.58
N MET A 87 -5.89 -9.95 4.91
CA MET A 87 -6.07 -11.11 5.78
C MET A 87 -7.56 -11.45 5.94
N ALA A 88 -8.38 -10.43 6.16
CA ALA A 88 -9.84 -10.58 6.26
C ALA A 88 -10.44 -11.13 4.96
N LEU A 89 -10.04 -10.60 3.79
CA LEU A 89 -10.48 -11.08 2.48
C LEU A 89 -10.06 -12.54 2.20
N ALA A 90 -8.87 -12.96 2.67
CA ALA A 90 -8.47 -14.35 2.56
C ALA A 90 -9.36 -15.27 3.40
N GLY A 91 -9.75 -14.84 4.60
CA GLY A 91 -10.71 -15.54 5.47
C GLY A 91 -12.09 -15.65 4.82
N ASP A 92 -12.61 -14.55 4.27
CA ASP A 92 -13.90 -14.54 3.57
C ASP A 92 -13.94 -15.52 2.39
N ASN A 93 -12.88 -15.55 1.58
CA ASN A 93 -12.78 -16.51 0.47
C ASN A 93 -12.74 -17.97 0.96
N ALA A 94 -12.05 -18.23 2.07
CA ALA A 94 -12.03 -19.56 2.68
C ALA A 94 -13.40 -19.97 3.20
N GLU A 95 -14.15 -19.05 3.79
CA GLU A 95 -15.52 -19.30 4.27
C GLU A 95 -16.49 -19.56 3.11
N LYS A 96 -16.36 -18.77 2.01
CA LYS A 96 -17.14 -18.98 0.78
C LYS A 96 -16.89 -20.37 0.20
N ASP A 97 -15.64 -20.80 0.12
CA ASP A 97 -15.29 -22.15 -0.36
C ASP A 97 -15.81 -23.24 0.58
N PHE A 98 -15.74 -23.05 1.89
CA PHE A 98 -16.30 -23.97 2.86
C PHE A 98 -17.82 -24.11 2.70
N LYS A 99 -18.56 -23.03 2.53
CA LYS A 99 -20.01 -23.06 2.29
C LYS A 99 -20.36 -23.80 1.01
N ALA A 100 -19.52 -23.72 -0.02
CA ALA A 100 -19.74 -24.36 -1.32
C ALA A 100 -19.32 -25.86 -1.32
N THR A 101 -18.26 -26.23 -0.62
CA THR A 101 -17.64 -27.57 -0.73
C THR A 101 -17.78 -28.43 0.54
N GLY A 102 -18.12 -27.84 1.69
CA GLY A 102 -18.13 -28.51 2.99
C GLY A 102 -16.73 -28.85 3.53
N ILE A 103 -15.64 -28.44 2.83
CA ILE A 103 -14.26 -28.78 3.21
C ILE A 103 -13.55 -27.54 3.73
N ALA A 104 -13.08 -27.59 4.99
CA ALA A 104 -12.35 -26.48 5.61
C ALA A 104 -10.92 -26.36 5.03
N LYS A 105 -10.68 -25.31 4.24
CA LYS A 105 -9.38 -25.03 3.58
C LYS A 105 -8.73 -23.72 4.07
N ASN A 106 -9.07 -23.22 5.23
CA ASN A 106 -8.60 -21.94 5.77
C ASN A 106 -7.07 -21.81 5.69
N ALA A 107 -6.33 -22.85 6.12
CA ALA A 107 -4.87 -22.85 6.08
C ALA A 107 -4.31 -22.63 4.67
N SER A 108 -4.94 -23.23 3.64
CA SER A 108 -4.51 -23.08 2.24
C SER A 108 -4.70 -21.66 1.73
N TYR A 109 -5.82 -21.00 2.06
CA TYR A 109 -6.06 -19.60 1.67
C TYR A 109 -5.05 -18.64 2.30
N TYR A 110 -4.76 -18.80 3.60
CA TYR A 110 -3.75 -17.99 4.28
C TYR A 110 -2.32 -18.27 3.79
N ALA A 111 -2.01 -19.54 3.51
CA ALA A 111 -0.72 -19.93 2.94
C ALA A 111 -0.55 -19.31 1.55
N PHE A 112 -1.56 -19.38 0.68
CA PHE A 112 -1.54 -18.78 -0.65
C PHE A 112 -1.38 -17.26 -0.60
N LYS A 113 -2.15 -16.57 0.24
CA LYS A 113 -2.02 -15.12 0.47
C LYS A 113 -0.58 -14.77 0.89
N THR A 114 -0.02 -15.51 1.84
CA THR A 114 1.33 -15.27 2.34
C THR A 114 2.40 -15.55 1.27
N PHE A 115 2.22 -16.59 0.49
CA PHE A 115 3.08 -16.93 -0.65
C PHE A 115 3.10 -15.81 -1.69
N MET A 116 1.92 -15.32 -2.11
CA MET A 116 1.82 -14.22 -3.05
C MET A 116 2.45 -12.93 -2.53
N MET A 117 2.30 -12.64 -1.23
CA MET A 117 2.96 -11.51 -0.59
C MET A 117 4.49 -11.64 -0.65
N LYS A 118 5.05 -12.83 -0.39
CA LYS A 118 6.50 -13.07 -0.47
C LYS A 118 7.03 -12.94 -1.90
N ILE A 119 6.27 -13.39 -2.90
CA ILE A 119 6.63 -13.16 -4.33
C ILE A 119 6.67 -11.66 -4.62
N GLY A 120 5.66 -10.90 -4.17
CA GLY A 120 5.64 -9.45 -4.34
C GLY A 120 6.86 -8.77 -3.70
N VAL A 121 7.22 -9.16 -2.47
CA VAL A 121 8.42 -8.66 -1.78
C VAL A 121 9.70 -9.01 -2.55
N ALA A 122 9.82 -10.24 -3.07
CA ALA A 122 10.99 -10.65 -3.84
C ALA A 122 11.14 -9.81 -5.13
N ILE A 123 10.05 -9.61 -5.88
CA ILE A 123 10.06 -8.78 -7.09
C ILE A 123 10.43 -7.33 -6.75
N THR A 124 9.83 -6.74 -5.73
CA THR A 124 10.11 -5.34 -5.36
C THR A 124 11.54 -5.15 -4.85
N SER A 125 12.10 -6.15 -4.16
CA SER A 125 13.50 -6.14 -3.69
C SER A 125 14.52 -6.15 -4.82
N LEU A 126 14.16 -6.63 -6.00
CA LEU A 126 14.99 -6.56 -7.20
C LEU A 126 14.74 -5.29 -8.01
N VAL A 127 13.48 -4.99 -8.27
CA VAL A 127 13.07 -3.89 -9.16
C VAL A 127 13.40 -2.52 -8.56
N PHE A 128 13.09 -2.27 -7.29
CA PHE A 128 13.25 -0.95 -6.70
C PHE A 128 14.71 -0.51 -6.59
N PRO A 129 15.65 -1.32 -6.07
CA PRO A 129 17.06 -0.95 -6.07
C PRO A 129 17.62 -0.72 -7.47
N SER A 130 17.20 -1.56 -8.45
CA SER A 130 17.64 -1.41 -9.85
C SER A 130 17.20 -0.08 -10.45
N LEU A 131 15.97 0.35 -10.19
CA LEU A 131 15.46 1.66 -10.62
C LEU A 131 16.20 2.83 -9.92
N LEU A 132 16.58 2.67 -8.66
CA LEU A 132 17.35 3.68 -7.92
C LEU A 132 18.77 3.89 -8.47
N LEU A 133 19.33 2.93 -9.22
CA LEU A 133 20.60 3.12 -9.92
C LEU A 133 20.52 4.20 -11.00
N LEU A 134 19.32 4.46 -11.53
CA LEU A 134 19.10 5.51 -12.55
C LEU A 134 19.21 6.94 -11.97
N GLY A 135 19.25 7.08 -10.66
CA GLY A 135 19.44 8.36 -9.98
C GLY A 135 18.69 8.43 -8.65
N LYS A 136 19.45 8.62 -7.57
CA LYS A 136 18.93 8.72 -6.19
C LYS A 136 19.43 9.96 -5.46
N THR A 137 20.06 10.89 -6.18
CA THR A 137 20.65 12.09 -5.59
C THR A 137 19.69 13.30 -5.71
N PRO A 138 19.88 14.34 -4.89
CA PRO A 138 19.10 15.57 -4.98
C PRO A 138 19.16 16.22 -6.39
N ASN A 139 20.30 16.11 -7.06
CA ASN A 139 20.52 16.67 -8.40
C ASN A 139 19.97 15.76 -9.51
N ASN A 140 19.82 14.48 -9.25
CA ASN A 140 19.24 13.49 -10.17
C ASN A 140 18.25 12.57 -9.44
N PRO A 141 16.98 12.97 -9.27
CA PRO A 141 15.95 12.19 -8.61
C PRO A 141 15.23 11.21 -9.55
N PHE A 142 15.74 10.97 -10.75
CA PHE A 142 15.05 10.22 -11.79
C PHE A 142 14.65 8.81 -11.35
N GLY A 143 15.56 8.08 -10.72
CA GLY A 143 15.27 6.73 -10.22
C GLY A 143 14.16 6.69 -9.16
N ILE A 144 14.11 7.70 -8.27
CA ILE A 144 13.05 7.81 -7.26
C ILE A 144 11.69 8.04 -7.93
N ARG A 145 11.63 8.86 -8.97
CA ARG A 145 10.42 9.08 -9.77
C ARG A 145 9.98 7.81 -10.47
N MET A 146 10.91 7.05 -11.04
CA MET A 146 10.62 5.77 -11.70
C MET A 146 10.06 4.74 -10.71
N VAL A 147 10.61 4.64 -9.51
CA VAL A 147 10.03 3.80 -8.44
C VAL A 147 8.60 4.20 -8.14
N ALA A 148 8.32 5.50 -7.99
CA ALA A 148 6.97 6.00 -7.74
C ALA A 148 6.00 5.67 -8.88
N LEU A 149 6.43 5.84 -10.14
CA LEU A 149 5.61 5.52 -11.33
C LEU A 149 5.31 4.02 -11.44
N VAL A 150 6.30 3.16 -11.20
CA VAL A 150 6.10 1.69 -11.20
C VAL A 150 5.14 1.29 -10.07
N SER A 151 5.30 1.86 -8.87
CA SER A 151 4.39 1.61 -7.75
C SER A 151 2.96 2.11 -8.03
N MET A 152 2.83 3.26 -8.70
CA MET A 152 1.55 3.79 -9.15
C MET A 152 0.88 2.83 -10.15
N ALA A 153 1.61 2.35 -11.16
CA ALA A 153 1.10 1.39 -12.14
C ALA A 153 0.65 0.08 -11.48
N ALA A 154 1.43 -0.46 -10.54
CA ALA A 154 1.06 -1.63 -9.76
C ALA A 154 -0.21 -1.41 -8.93
N SER A 155 -0.36 -0.23 -8.31
CA SER A 155 -1.56 0.13 -7.54
C SER A 155 -2.80 0.26 -8.43
N ILE A 156 -2.65 0.80 -9.64
CA ILE A 156 -3.72 0.85 -10.65
C ILE A 156 -4.12 -0.57 -11.06
N ALA A 157 -3.15 -1.44 -11.36
CA ALA A 157 -3.43 -2.84 -11.70
C ALA A 157 -4.18 -3.56 -10.57
N ALA A 158 -3.73 -3.40 -9.31
CA ALA A 158 -4.40 -3.95 -8.14
C ALA A 158 -5.84 -3.41 -8.00
N TYR A 159 -6.06 -2.11 -8.25
CA TYR A 159 -7.39 -1.51 -8.25
C TYR A 159 -8.32 -2.15 -9.29
N TRP A 160 -7.82 -2.39 -10.51
CA TRP A 160 -8.59 -3.07 -11.56
C TRP A 160 -8.95 -4.51 -11.20
N VAL A 161 -8.01 -5.26 -10.63
CA VAL A 161 -8.27 -6.62 -10.14
C VAL A 161 -9.32 -6.61 -9.03
N MET A 162 -9.18 -5.69 -8.05
CA MET A 162 -10.13 -5.56 -6.95
C MET A 162 -11.54 -5.15 -7.41
N ARG A 163 -11.67 -4.53 -8.57
CA ARG A 163 -12.97 -4.20 -9.16
C ARG A 163 -13.80 -5.44 -9.51
N LYS A 164 -13.12 -6.55 -9.86
CA LYS A 164 -13.75 -7.83 -10.19
C LYS A 164 -14.08 -8.70 -8.98
N TYR A 165 -13.58 -8.32 -7.80
CA TYR A 165 -13.88 -9.03 -6.56
C TYR A 165 -15.36 -8.86 -6.21
N GLU A 166 -16.02 -9.94 -5.77
CA GLU A 166 -17.39 -9.92 -5.27
C GLU A 166 -17.37 -10.04 -3.76
N ASP A 167 -18.00 -9.09 -3.06
CA ASP A 167 -18.18 -9.19 -1.61
C ASP A 167 -19.07 -10.39 -1.27
N ILE A 168 -18.83 -10.99 -0.11
CA ILE A 168 -19.69 -12.02 0.48
C ILE A 168 -20.81 -11.26 1.19
N GLU A 169 -22.03 -11.41 0.74
CA GLU A 169 -23.23 -11.00 1.47
C GLU A 169 -23.53 -11.94 2.65
#